data_fd6408a6b98863180404d9609517dc86
#
_entry.id   fd6408a6b98863180404d9609517dc86
#
_cell.length_a   1.000
_cell.length_b   1.000
_cell.length_c   1.000
_cell.angle_alpha   90.00
_cell.angle_beta   90.00
_cell.angle_gamma   90.00
#
_symmetry.space_group_name_H-M   'P 1'
#
loop_
_entity.id
_entity.type
_entity.pdbx_description
1 polymer ?
#
loop_
_entity_poly.entity_id
_entity_poly.type
_entity_poly.pdbx_seq_one_letter_code
_entity_poly.pdbx_strand_id
1 'polypeptide(L)'
;IDVSDTNELEVNLDVDLTGAGLTGKLAFLQLDADTNVDADGNTLTGLGATFGVDVRNKNGGSRIAIADLGDIEIDIGVAAEANVDIGMELQLNSDLVPGADTVFPKIVGDFVLEWSIGDRDAGVLVGFDDIGDALADGLKLVEFQDVGIDLGTFISDFLSPIVEQVKQFTEPLQPLIDVLTAPIPVISDLAGEPYTLLDLAAATGYVDAGLIYAIADVISFINAIPDPAEVGSLILNFGDFTIYDAAGGVTDAFLGGAIDRSKVDKPNFNADDLKNSLNGISTSPGSSSETTKSFTNGLANG
;
A
#
# COMPACT_ATOMS: atom_id res chain seq x y z
N ILE A 1 -46.46 -4.01 -31.32
CA ILE A 1 -45.11 -3.82 -30.79
C ILE A 1 -45.04 -4.67 -29.51
N ASP A 2 -44.02 -5.51 -29.43
CA ASP A 2 -43.71 -6.26 -28.24
C ASP A 2 -42.80 -5.36 -27.37
N VAL A 3 -43.14 -5.20 -26.11
CA VAL A 3 -42.44 -4.35 -25.14
C VAL A 3 -42.20 -5.16 -23.85
N SER A 4 -41.84 -6.43 -24.03
CA SER A 4 -41.55 -7.33 -22.91
C SER A 4 -40.09 -7.32 -22.48
N ASP A 5 -39.23 -6.72 -23.28
CA ASP A 5 -37.81 -6.62 -22.98
C ASP A 5 -37.57 -5.46 -21.99
N THR A 6 -36.51 -5.54 -21.23
CA THR A 6 -36.17 -4.56 -20.18
C THR A 6 -35.70 -3.24 -20.77
N ASN A 7 -35.03 -3.29 -21.92
CA ASN A 7 -34.63 -2.12 -22.73
C ASN A 7 -34.75 -2.50 -24.22
N GLU A 8 -35.46 -1.69 -25.02
CA GLU A 8 -35.51 -1.86 -26.46
C GLU A 8 -34.23 -1.40 -27.15
N LEU A 9 -33.51 -0.51 -26.52
CA LEU A 9 -32.20 -0.05 -26.99
C LEU A 9 -31.27 0.03 -25.77
N GLU A 10 -30.12 -0.58 -25.91
CA GLU A 10 -29.02 -0.45 -24.95
C GLU A 10 -27.74 -0.09 -25.69
N VAL A 11 -27.03 0.89 -25.17
CA VAL A 11 -25.74 1.34 -25.69
C VAL A 11 -24.74 1.32 -24.56
N ASN A 12 -23.70 0.51 -24.71
CA ASN A 12 -22.59 0.43 -23.78
C ASN A 12 -21.38 1.18 -24.34
N LEU A 13 -20.76 1.98 -23.48
CA LEU A 13 -19.52 2.68 -23.72
C LEU A 13 -18.51 2.29 -22.64
N ASP A 14 -17.35 1.80 -23.05
CA ASP A 14 -16.24 1.52 -22.16
C ASP A 14 -14.96 2.19 -22.67
N VAL A 15 -14.28 2.86 -21.79
CA VAL A 15 -13.04 3.58 -22.07
C VAL A 15 -12.04 3.25 -20.98
N ASP A 16 -10.99 2.56 -21.34
CA ASP A 16 -9.91 2.19 -20.45
C ASP A 16 -8.69 3.09 -20.64
N LEU A 17 -8.12 3.55 -19.55
CA LEU A 17 -6.86 4.26 -19.57
C LEU A 17 -5.72 3.25 -19.38
N THR A 18 -5.02 2.94 -20.49
CA THR A 18 -3.92 1.98 -20.46
C THR A 18 -2.57 2.69 -20.49
N GLY A 19 -1.71 2.35 -19.54
CA GLY A 19 -0.25 2.45 -19.58
C GLY A 19 0.34 3.76 -20.14
N ALA A 20 -0.08 4.91 -19.65
CA ALA A 20 0.63 6.15 -19.90
C ALA A 20 1.29 6.58 -18.60
N GLY A 21 2.54 6.19 -18.39
CA GLY A 21 3.33 6.72 -17.29
C GLY A 21 3.25 8.25 -17.28
N LEU A 22 2.67 8.82 -16.24
CA LEU A 22 2.56 10.25 -16.05
C LEU A 22 3.67 10.72 -15.14
N THR A 23 4.45 11.72 -15.57
CA THR A 23 5.48 12.33 -14.73
C THR A 23 5.16 13.78 -14.49
N GLY A 24 4.99 14.16 -13.23
CA GLY A 24 4.84 15.53 -12.78
C GLY A 24 6.09 16.01 -12.06
N LYS A 25 6.56 17.23 -12.33
CA LYS A 25 7.71 17.80 -11.64
C LYS A 25 7.34 19.10 -10.95
N LEU A 26 7.65 19.20 -9.65
CA LEU A 26 7.45 20.39 -8.86
C LEU A 26 8.71 20.71 -8.06
N ALA A 27 9.47 21.70 -8.51
CA ALA A 27 10.74 22.08 -7.93
C ALA A 27 11.68 20.85 -7.76
N PHE A 28 12.05 20.52 -6.54
CA PHE A 28 12.93 19.38 -6.24
C PHE A 28 12.21 18.03 -6.15
N LEU A 29 10.90 17.99 -6.36
CA LEU A 29 10.09 16.77 -6.31
C LEU A 29 9.68 16.33 -7.72
N GLN A 30 9.62 15.03 -7.92
CA GLN A 30 9.06 14.36 -9.09
C GLN A 30 8.04 13.34 -8.62
N LEU A 31 6.85 13.38 -9.20
CA LEU A 31 5.82 12.39 -9.04
C LEU A 31 5.72 11.57 -10.32
N ASP A 32 5.95 10.30 -10.24
CA ASP A 32 5.67 9.35 -11.30
C ASP A 32 4.39 8.57 -10.95
N ALA A 33 3.52 8.41 -11.92
CA ALA A 33 2.24 7.75 -11.74
C ALA A 33 1.93 6.86 -12.95
N ASP A 34 1.42 5.65 -12.68
CA ASP A 34 1.01 4.69 -13.70
C ASP A 34 -0.28 4.00 -13.29
N THR A 35 -1.05 3.52 -14.26
CA THR A 35 -2.30 2.81 -13.97
C THR A 35 -2.01 1.43 -13.42
N ASN A 36 -2.69 1.07 -12.33
CA ASN A 36 -2.65 -0.29 -11.81
C ASN A 36 -3.43 -1.25 -12.72
N VAL A 37 -3.03 -2.50 -12.69
CA VAL A 37 -3.64 -3.57 -13.48
C VAL A 37 -4.06 -4.73 -12.57
N ASP A 38 -5.12 -5.45 -12.97
CA ASP A 38 -5.56 -6.67 -12.33
C ASP A 38 -4.61 -7.85 -12.61
N ALA A 39 -4.94 -9.03 -12.09
CA ALA A 39 -4.14 -10.25 -12.27
C ALA A 39 -4.09 -10.72 -13.73
N ASP A 40 -5.01 -10.29 -14.57
CA ASP A 40 -5.11 -10.62 -15.98
C ASP A 40 -4.42 -9.56 -16.88
N GLY A 41 -3.95 -8.46 -16.28
CA GLY A 41 -3.27 -7.37 -16.96
C GLY A 41 -4.20 -6.28 -17.53
N ASN A 42 -5.48 -6.27 -17.12
CA ASN A 42 -6.40 -5.21 -17.49
C ASN A 42 -6.23 -4.02 -16.56
N THR A 43 -6.33 -2.81 -17.11
CA THR A 43 -6.26 -1.60 -16.28
C THR A 43 -7.45 -1.49 -15.33
N LEU A 44 -7.17 -1.01 -14.11
CA LEU A 44 -8.20 -0.70 -13.11
C LEU A 44 -8.72 0.74 -13.23
N THR A 45 -8.21 1.50 -14.20
CA THR A 45 -8.61 2.89 -14.44
C THR A 45 -9.41 2.99 -15.73
N GLY A 46 -10.67 3.43 -15.60
CA GLY A 46 -11.55 3.51 -16.74
C GLY A 46 -12.86 4.24 -16.47
N LEU A 47 -13.62 4.42 -17.52
CA LEU A 47 -14.97 4.97 -17.51
C LEU A 47 -15.89 4.01 -18.26
N GLY A 48 -16.97 3.59 -17.62
CA GLY A 48 -18.03 2.82 -18.23
C GLY A 48 -19.36 3.55 -18.19
N ALA A 49 -20.18 3.41 -19.23
CA ALA A 49 -21.54 3.93 -19.23
C ALA A 49 -22.48 3.02 -20.03
N THR A 50 -23.68 2.84 -19.54
CA THR A 50 -24.78 2.14 -20.19
C THR A 50 -25.96 3.09 -20.31
N PHE A 51 -26.45 3.28 -21.51
CA PHE A 51 -27.67 4.02 -21.79
C PHE A 51 -28.74 3.05 -22.23
N GLY A 52 -29.89 3.11 -21.58
CA GLY A 52 -31.03 2.29 -21.92
C GLY A 52 -32.26 3.13 -22.31
N VAL A 53 -33.01 2.64 -23.25
CA VAL A 53 -34.32 3.13 -23.61
C VAL A 53 -35.32 2.00 -23.48
N ASP A 54 -36.27 2.16 -22.60
CA ASP A 54 -37.35 1.21 -22.34
C ASP A 54 -38.68 1.82 -22.83
N VAL A 55 -39.40 1.05 -23.62
CA VAL A 55 -40.71 1.44 -24.15
C VAL A 55 -41.78 0.58 -23.50
N ARG A 56 -42.63 1.23 -22.74
CA ARG A 56 -43.68 0.53 -21.94
C ARG A 56 -45.07 0.91 -22.35
N ASN A 57 -45.99 0.01 -22.07
CA ASN A 57 -47.42 0.28 -22.15
C ASN A 57 -47.88 0.83 -20.79
N LYS A 58 -48.39 2.07 -20.73
CA LYS A 58 -48.91 2.72 -19.51
C LYS A 58 -49.97 1.92 -18.78
N ASN A 59 -50.74 1.11 -19.50
CA ASN A 59 -51.84 0.30 -18.94
C ASN A 59 -51.34 -1.09 -18.49
N GLY A 60 -50.03 -1.37 -18.59
CA GLY A 60 -49.46 -2.68 -18.35
C GLY A 60 -49.69 -3.63 -19.51
N GLY A 61 -48.82 -4.63 -19.60
CA GLY A 61 -48.86 -5.65 -20.67
C GLY A 61 -47.61 -5.56 -21.57
N SER A 62 -47.24 -6.70 -22.14
CA SER A 62 -46.07 -6.87 -22.95
C SER A 62 -46.21 -6.45 -24.41
N ARG A 63 -47.36 -5.91 -24.81
CA ARG A 63 -47.66 -5.52 -26.20
C ARG A 63 -48.47 -4.26 -26.26
N ILE A 64 -48.13 -3.44 -27.26
CA ILE A 64 -48.89 -2.23 -27.64
C ILE A 64 -49.57 -2.48 -28.93
N ALA A 65 -50.91 -2.39 -28.96
CA ALA A 65 -51.68 -2.46 -30.17
C ALA A 65 -51.64 -1.09 -30.91
N ILE A 66 -51.90 -1.11 -32.22
CA ILE A 66 -51.92 0.13 -33.00
C ILE A 66 -52.97 1.14 -32.47
N ALA A 67 -54.06 0.61 -31.88
CA ALA A 67 -55.08 1.44 -31.26
C ALA A 67 -54.61 2.16 -29.98
N ASP A 68 -53.57 1.65 -29.31
CA ASP A 68 -53.12 2.10 -28.00
C ASP A 68 -51.78 2.87 -28.13
N LEU A 69 -51.45 3.42 -29.31
CA LEU A 69 -50.22 4.19 -29.51
C LEU A 69 -50.14 5.44 -28.64
N GLY A 70 -51.27 5.93 -28.10
CA GLY A 70 -51.33 7.01 -27.13
C GLY A 70 -50.92 6.62 -25.70
N ASP A 71 -50.79 5.32 -25.43
CA ASP A 71 -50.47 4.74 -24.11
C ASP A 71 -49.01 4.30 -24.05
N ILE A 72 -48.16 4.78 -24.96
CA ILE A 72 -46.71 4.54 -24.92
C ILE A 72 -46.08 5.43 -23.85
N GLU A 73 -45.26 4.82 -23.04
CA GLU A 73 -44.32 5.47 -22.13
C GLU A 73 -42.88 5.11 -22.56
N ILE A 74 -42.04 6.10 -22.62
CA ILE A 74 -40.63 5.91 -22.95
C ILE A 74 -39.81 6.34 -21.74
N ASP A 75 -39.11 5.40 -21.15
CA ASP A 75 -38.15 5.65 -20.08
C ASP A 75 -36.74 5.63 -20.65
N ILE A 76 -35.99 6.63 -20.29
CA ILE A 76 -34.57 6.72 -20.66
C ILE A 76 -33.77 6.75 -19.37
N GLY A 77 -32.81 5.87 -19.26
CA GLY A 77 -31.95 5.80 -18.09
C GLY A 77 -30.48 5.62 -18.44
N VAL A 78 -29.65 5.86 -17.47
CA VAL A 78 -28.21 5.72 -17.57
C VAL A 78 -27.67 5.07 -16.28
N ALA A 79 -26.71 4.18 -16.47
CA ALA A 79 -25.78 3.78 -15.41
C ALA A 79 -24.38 4.12 -15.88
N ALA A 80 -23.55 4.62 -14.98
CA ALA A 80 -22.16 4.97 -15.31
C ALA A 80 -21.26 4.74 -14.10
N GLU A 81 -20.03 4.45 -14.40
CA GLU A 81 -18.97 4.29 -13.40
C GLU A 81 -17.68 4.91 -13.91
N ALA A 82 -16.90 5.44 -13.00
CA ALA A 82 -15.55 5.91 -13.25
C ALA A 82 -14.65 5.44 -12.11
N ASN A 83 -13.66 4.66 -12.45
CA ASN A 83 -12.68 4.14 -11.52
C ASN A 83 -11.31 4.70 -11.87
N VAL A 84 -10.59 5.16 -10.88
CA VAL A 84 -9.20 5.56 -10.98
C VAL A 84 -8.43 4.74 -9.96
N ASP A 85 -7.44 4.01 -10.41
CA ASP A 85 -6.51 3.26 -9.57
C ASP A 85 -5.12 3.42 -10.16
N ILE A 86 -4.33 4.28 -9.51
CA ILE A 86 -3.06 4.78 -10.02
C ILE A 86 -1.99 4.60 -8.96
N GLY A 87 -0.99 3.77 -9.27
CA GLY A 87 0.24 3.66 -8.50
C GLY A 87 1.06 4.95 -8.61
N MET A 88 1.50 5.49 -7.48
CA MET A 88 2.25 6.73 -7.39
C MET A 88 3.59 6.54 -6.71
N GLU A 89 4.61 7.18 -7.26
CA GLU A 89 5.95 7.23 -6.70
C GLU A 89 6.42 8.69 -6.62
N LEU A 90 6.57 9.22 -5.42
CA LEU A 90 7.10 10.56 -5.18
C LEU A 90 8.56 10.46 -4.78
N GLN A 91 9.43 11.07 -5.56
CA GLN A 91 10.88 11.02 -5.39
C GLN A 91 11.52 12.39 -5.58
N LEU A 92 12.82 12.48 -5.31
CA LEU A 92 13.57 13.68 -5.66
C LEU A 92 13.82 13.75 -7.16
N ASN A 93 13.66 14.94 -7.73
CA ASN A 93 13.86 15.18 -9.15
C ASN A 93 15.33 15.02 -9.54
N SER A 94 15.66 13.96 -10.27
CA SER A 94 17.00 13.62 -10.70
C SER A 94 17.62 14.64 -11.68
N ASP A 95 16.81 15.46 -12.36
CA ASP A 95 17.31 16.55 -13.19
C ASP A 95 17.99 17.65 -12.36
N LEU A 96 17.57 17.83 -11.11
CA LEU A 96 18.13 18.82 -10.20
C LEU A 96 19.20 18.24 -9.26
N VAL A 97 19.02 16.99 -8.88
CA VAL A 97 19.94 16.24 -8.01
C VAL A 97 20.29 14.93 -8.70
N PRO A 98 21.35 14.92 -9.53
CA PRO A 98 21.73 13.72 -10.28
C PRO A 98 21.90 12.49 -9.38
N GLY A 99 21.25 11.39 -9.71
CA GLY A 99 21.26 10.15 -8.95
C GLY A 99 20.38 10.14 -7.70
N ALA A 100 19.56 11.16 -7.48
CA ALA A 100 18.66 11.22 -6.32
C ALA A 100 17.61 10.11 -6.35
N ASP A 101 17.14 9.73 -7.52
CA ASP A 101 16.19 8.64 -7.79
C ASP A 101 16.70 7.26 -7.37
N THR A 102 18.03 7.10 -7.26
CA THR A 102 18.66 5.82 -6.88
C THR A 102 19.16 5.78 -5.45
N VAL A 103 19.31 6.92 -4.78
CA VAL A 103 19.96 7.00 -3.47
C VAL A 103 18.98 7.36 -2.34
N PHE A 104 17.95 8.17 -2.64
CA PHE A 104 17.03 8.63 -1.61
C PHE A 104 15.78 7.77 -1.52
N PRO A 105 15.20 7.64 -0.32
CA PRO A 105 13.90 7.00 -0.15
C PRO A 105 12.82 7.65 -1.00
N LYS A 106 11.86 6.85 -1.46
CA LYS A 106 10.70 7.29 -2.23
C LYS A 106 9.44 7.13 -1.38
N ILE A 107 8.46 8.00 -1.59
CA ILE A 107 7.11 7.80 -1.05
C ILE A 107 6.32 7.10 -2.14
N VAL A 108 5.71 5.98 -1.80
CA VAL A 108 4.88 5.17 -2.69
C VAL A 108 3.47 5.06 -2.14
N GLY A 109 2.51 4.76 -2.99
CA GLY A 109 1.13 4.50 -2.62
C GLY A 109 0.24 4.53 -3.85
N ASP A 110 -1.00 4.07 -3.68
CA ASP A 110 -1.99 4.05 -4.73
C ASP A 110 -3.04 5.13 -4.49
N PHE A 111 -3.44 5.83 -5.53
CA PHE A 111 -4.58 6.74 -5.49
C PHE A 111 -5.79 6.05 -6.09
N VAL A 112 -6.85 5.90 -5.28
CA VAL A 112 -8.09 5.27 -5.67
C VAL A 112 -9.23 6.28 -5.63
N LEU A 113 -9.99 6.34 -6.71
CA LEU A 113 -11.25 7.06 -6.80
C LEU A 113 -12.31 6.15 -7.41
N GLU A 114 -13.44 6.04 -6.74
CA GLU A 114 -14.60 5.30 -7.23
C GLU A 114 -15.79 6.24 -7.32
N TRP A 115 -16.40 6.25 -8.48
CA TRP A 115 -17.61 7.01 -8.74
C TRP A 115 -18.58 6.16 -9.56
N SER A 116 -19.86 6.11 -9.15
CA SER A 116 -20.87 5.40 -9.93
C SER A 116 -22.27 5.95 -9.75
N ILE A 117 -23.08 5.87 -10.78
CA ILE A 117 -24.53 6.09 -10.77
C ILE A 117 -25.25 4.89 -11.38
N GLY A 118 -26.35 4.47 -10.76
CA GLY A 118 -26.97 3.21 -11.14
C GLY A 118 -26.08 2.02 -10.77
N ASP A 119 -26.35 0.89 -11.44
CA ASP A 119 -25.55 -0.33 -11.33
C ASP A 119 -25.53 -1.00 -12.70
N ARG A 120 -24.41 -0.93 -13.40
CA ARG A 120 -24.23 -1.49 -14.75
C ARG A 120 -24.34 -3.00 -14.74
N ASP A 121 -23.76 -3.67 -13.73
CA ASP A 121 -23.72 -5.12 -13.64
C ASP A 121 -25.11 -5.71 -13.35
N ALA A 122 -25.87 -5.00 -12.51
CA ALA A 122 -27.24 -5.38 -12.19
C ALA A 122 -28.26 -4.84 -13.22
N GLY A 123 -27.85 -4.03 -14.19
CA GLY A 123 -28.73 -3.41 -15.17
C GLY A 123 -29.67 -2.35 -14.58
N VAL A 124 -29.29 -1.72 -13.45
CA VAL A 124 -30.10 -0.71 -12.78
C VAL A 124 -29.74 0.67 -13.33
N LEU A 125 -30.61 1.23 -14.15
CA LEU A 125 -30.43 2.53 -14.75
C LEU A 125 -31.14 3.61 -13.90
N VAL A 126 -30.51 4.78 -13.81
CA VAL A 126 -31.08 6.00 -13.21
C VAL A 126 -31.81 6.78 -14.27
N GLY A 127 -33.06 7.11 -14.04
CA GLY A 127 -33.86 7.94 -14.96
C GLY A 127 -33.32 9.37 -15.10
N PHE A 128 -33.55 9.98 -16.23
CA PHE A 128 -33.04 11.33 -16.52
C PHE A 128 -33.58 12.40 -15.56
N ASP A 129 -34.75 12.18 -14.96
CA ASP A 129 -35.35 13.12 -13.99
C ASP A 129 -34.58 13.12 -12.66
N ASP A 130 -33.93 12.01 -12.31
CA ASP A 130 -33.17 11.83 -11.07
C ASP A 130 -31.66 11.93 -11.25
N ILE A 131 -31.18 12.13 -12.49
CA ILE A 131 -29.76 12.09 -12.82
C ILE A 131 -28.95 13.17 -12.08
N GLY A 132 -29.56 14.34 -11.82
CA GLY A 132 -28.87 15.42 -11.12
C GLY A 132 -28.46 15.05 -9.69
N ASP A 133 -29.37 14.44 -8.98
CA ASP A 133 -29.14 13.98 -7.61
C ASP A 133 -28.17 12.76 -7.60
N ALA A 134 -28.37 11.84 -8.52
CA ALA A 134 -27.50 10.68 -8.68
C ALA A 134 -26.05 11.06 -9.01
N LEU A 135 -25.83 12.08 -9.85
CA LEU A 135 -24.50 12.60 -10.15
C LEU A 135 -23.81 13.20 -8.91
N ALA A 136 -24.59 13.90 -8.07
CA ALA A 136 -24.07 14.50 -6.84
C ALA A 136 -23.68 13.44 -5.80
N ASP A 137 -24.44 12.34 -5.73
CA ASP A 137 -24.22 11.23 -4.79
C ASP A 137 -23.36 10.10 -5.38
N GLY A 138 -22.89 10.29 -6.60
CA GLY A 138 -22.15 9.28 -7.35
C GLY A 138 -20.76 8.96 -6.80
N LEU A 139 -20.11 9.91 -6.12
CA LEU A 139 -18.78 9.67 -5.53
C LEU A 139 -18.89 8.65 -4.40
N LYS A 140 -18.13 7.57 -4.47
CA LYS A 140 -18.14 6.47 -3.49
C LYS A 140 -16.91 6.48 -2.59
N LEU A 141 -15.73 6.62 -3.20
CA LEU A 141 -14.46 6.57 -2.48
C LEU A 141 -13.46 7.54 -3.10
N VAL A 142 -12.68 8.19 -2.26
CA VAL A 142 -11.41 8.83 -2.61
C VAL A 142 -10.41 8.51 -1.52
N GLU A 143 -9.34 7.82 -1.86
CA GLU A 143 -8.40 7.29 -0.90
C GLU A 143 -6.99 7.21 -1.46
N PHE A 144 -5.99 7.38 -0.58
CA PHE A 144 -4.64 6.92 -0.83
C PHE A 144 -4.45 5.61 -0.10
N GLN A 145 -4.14 4.53 -0.81
CA GLN A 145 -3.94 3.19 -0.26
C GLN A 145 -2.46 2.84 -0.22
N ASP A 146 -2.09 1.95 0.71
CA ASP A 146 -0.75 1.41 0.86
C ASP A 146 0.37 2.47 0.88
N VAL A 147 0.08 3.65 1.45
CA VAL A 147 1.06 4.74 1.51
C VAL A 147 2.25 4.32 2.35
N GLY A 148 3.43 4.41 1.78
CA GLY A 148 4.65 3.98 2.45
C GLY A 148 5.89 4.73 2.00
N ILE A 149 7.02 4.43 2.67
CA ILE A 149 8.34 4.87 2.24
C ILE A 149 9.11 3.64 1.75
N ASP A 150 9.49 3.63 0.48
CA ASP A 150 10.42 2.65 -0.07
C ASP A 150 11.86 3.07 0.28
N LEU A 151 12.48 2.25 1.12
CA LEU A 151 13.86 2.39 1.58
C LEU A 151 14.82 1.50 0.78
N GLY A 152 14.32 0.69 -0.18
CA GLY A 152 15.11 -0.34 -0.85
C GLY A 152 16.39 0.22 -1.49
N THR A 153 16.26 1.23 -2.35
CA THR A 153 17.43 1.85 -3.02
C THR A 153 18.35 2.58 -2.03
N PHE A 154 17.79 3.24 -1.02
CA PHE A 154 18.59 3.89 0.02
C PHE A 154 19.43 2.88 0.81
N ILE A 155 18.85 1.73 1.13
CA ILE A 155 19.56 0.67 1.85
C ILE A 155 20.60 0.03 0.94
N SER A 156 20.23 -0.34 -0.30
CA SER A 156 21.14 -1.02 -1.22
C SER A 156 22.32 -0.14 -1.64
N ASP A 157 22.07 1.10 -2.03
CA ASP A 157 23.08 1.90 -2.71
C ASP A 157 23.86 2.81 -1.76
N PHE A 158 23.23 3.25 -0.66
CA PHE A 158 23.87 4.13 0.30
C PHE A 158 24.36 3.42 1.56
N LEU A 159 23.52 2.61 2.20
CA LEU A 159 23.89 1.97 3.47
C LEU A 159 24.72 0.70 3.27
N SER A 160 24.50 -0.08 2.20
CA SER A 160 25.24 -1.34 2.00
C SER A 160 26.74 -1.19 1.98
N PRO A 161 27.33 -0.25 1.20
CA PRO A 161 28.78 -0.12 1.19
C PRO A 161 29.38 0.19 2.57
N ILE A 162 28.60 0.91 3.40
CA ILE A 162 29.01 1.23 4.77
C ILE A 162 28.92 -0.01 5.66
N VAL A 163 27.78 -0.74 5.57
CA VAL A 163 27.55 -1.95 6.33
C VAL A 163 28.55 -3.03 5.96
N GLU A 164 28.82 -3.23 4.67
CA GLU A 164 29.84 -4.19 4.20
C GLU A 164 31.25 -3.88 4.75
N GLN A 165 31.65 -2.60 4.74
CA GLN A 165 32.92 -2.21 5.33
C GLN A 165 32.97 -2.54 6.82
N VAL A 166 31.90 -2.29 7.56
CA VAL A 166 31.83 -2.61 8.99
C VAL A 166 31.83 -4.12 9.21
N LYS A 167 31.05 -4.88 8.39
CA LYS A 167 31.02 -6.35 8.44
C LYS A 167 32.40 -6.99 8.24
N GLN A 168 33.22 -6.45 7.35
CA GLN A 168 34.58 -6.93 7.16
C GLN A 168 35.41 -6.93 8.45
N PHE A 169 35.10 -6.02 9.39
CA PHE A 169 35.76 -5.97 10.69
C PHE A 169 35.00 -6.78 11.76
N THR A 170 33.70 -6.87 11.68
CA THR A 170 32.86 -7.49 12.70
C THR A 170 32.67 -8.98 12.49
N GLU A 171 32.53 -9.46 11.26
CA GLU A 171 32.37 -10.89 10.94
C GLU A 171 33.50 -11.78 11.47
N PRO A 172 34.78 -11.41 11.36
CA PRO A 172 35.85 -12.22 11.95
C PRO A 172 35.79 -12.30 13.48
N LEU A 173 35.12 -11.36 14.14
CA LEU A 173 34.96 -11.35 15.59
C LEU A 173 33.76 -12.18 16.06
N GLN A 174 32.81 -12.47 15.20
CA GLN A 174 31.58 -13.21 15.54
C GLN A 174 31.88 -14.59 16.19
N PRO A 175 32.76 -15.44 15.64
CA PRO A 175 33.05 -16.71 16.28
C PRO A 175 33.66 -16.57 17.69
N LEU A 176 34.43 -15.51 17.92
CA LEU A 176 35.00 -15.24 19.23
C LEU A 176 33.92 -14.82 20.22
N ILE A 177 33.01 -13.94 19.77
CA ILE A 177 31.86 -13.48 20.56
C ILE A 177 30.97 -14.66 20.91
N ASP A 178 30.64 -15.52 19.94
CA ASP A 178 29.80 -16.69 20.13
C ASP A 178 30.38 -17.62 21.22
N VAL A 179 31.70 -17.82 21.23
CA VAL A 179 32.36 -18.63 22.26
C VAL A 179 32.34 -17.95 23.62
N LEU A 180 32.54 -16.62 23.68
CA LEU A 180 32.59 -15.89 24.96
C LEU A 180 31.20 -15.76 25.61
N THR A 181 30.14 -15.65 24.77
CA THR A 181 28.76 -15.43 25.21
C THR A 181 27.94 -16.73 25.29
N ALA A 182 28.48 -17.85 24.76
CA ALA A 182 27.80 -19.14 24.85
C ALA A 182 27.72 -19.63 26.31
N PRO A 183 26.54 -20.11 26.76
CA PRO A 183 26.42 -20.73 28.08
C PRO A 183 27.30 -21.95 28.21
N ILE A 184 28.02 -22.05 29.34
CA ILE A 184 28.81 -23.24 29.69
C ILE A 184 27.86 -24.24 30.35
N PRO A 185 27.52 -25.37 29.67
CA PRO A 185 26.41 -26.22 30.13
C PRO A 185 26.53 -26.69 31.60
N VAL A 186 27.69 -27.20 31.96
CA VAL A 186 27.93 -27.77 33.33
C VAL A 186 27.85 -26.68 34.39
N ILE A 187 28.35 -25.48 34.12
CA ILE A 187 28.35 -24.38 35.11
C ILE A 187 26.97 -23.76 35.17
N SER A 188 26.30 -23.58 34.02
CA SER A 188 24.93 -23.06 33.96
C SER A 188 23.94 -23.97 34.65
N ASP A 189 24.06 -25.30 34.53
CA ASP A 189 23.23 -26.27 35.25
C ASP A 189 23.42 -26.20 36.78
N LEU A 190 24.66 -25.99 37.23
CA LEU A 190 25.00 -25.86 38.66
C LEU A 190 24.54 -24.50 39.23
N ALA A 191 24.64 -23.44 38.45
CA ALA A 191 24.23 -22.08 38.81
C ALA A 191 22.72 -21.85 38.78
N GLY A 192 21.98 -22.67 38.00
CA GLY A 192 20.54 -22.51 37.78
C GLY A 192 20.19 -21.36 36.80
N GLU A 193 21.18 -20.75 36.19
CA GLU A 193 21.08 -19.68 35.22
C GLU A 193 22.18 -19.79 34.15
N PRO A 194 21.98 -19.22 32.94
CA PRO A 194 23.01 -19.23 31.90
C PRO A 194 24.29 -18.53 32.41
N TYR A 195 25.41 -19.24 32.44
CA TYR A 195 26.70 -18.72 32.82
C TYR A 195 27.71 -18.88 31.72
N THR A 196 28.31 -17.78 31.28
CA THR A 196 29.20 -17.73 30.12
C THR A 196 30.69 -17.63 30.52
N LEU A 197 31.59 -17.79 29.53
CA LEU A 197 33.03 -17.52 29.74
C LEU A 197 33.26 -16.04 30.15
N LEU A 198 32.45 -15.14 29.62
CA LEU A 198 32.55 -13.72 29.95
C LEU A 198 32.12 -13.41 31.37
N ASP A 199 31.09 -14.08 31.89
CA ASP A 199 30.67 -13.94 33.28
C ASP A 199 31.76 -14.50 34.24
N LEU A 200 32.41 -15.58 33.83
CA LEU A 200 33.52 -16.14 34.60
C LEU A 200 34.72 -15.17 34.66
N ALA A 201 35.03 -14.52 33.52
CA ALA A 201 36.08 -13.50 33.44
C ALA A 201 35.73 -12.27 34.26
N ALA A 202 34.46 -11.82 34.23
CA ALA A 202 33.98 -10.70 35.05
C ALA A 202 34.04 -10.95 36.54
N ALA A 203 33.84 -12.18 36.98
CA ALA A 203 33.98 -12.60 38.38
C ALA A 203 35.41 -12.37 38.93
N THR A 204 36.42 -12.26 38.09
CA THR A 204 37.78 -11.88 38.46
C THR A 204 37.94 -10.39 38.82
N GLY A 205 36.98 -9.55 38.46
CA GLY A 205 36.98 -8.10 38.68
C GLY A 205 37.85 -7.30 37.70
N TYR A 206 38.47 -7.93 36.70
CA TYR A 206 39.31 -7.28 35.69
C TYR A 206 38.58 -6.95 34.40
N VAL A 207 37.40 -7.50 34.18
CA VAL A 207 36.63 -7.38 32.95
C VAL A 207 35.24 -6.83 33.25
N ASP A 208 34.85 -5.80 32.51
CA ASP A 208 33.46 -5.32 32.51
C ASP A 208 32.65 -6.14 31.48
N ALA A 209 31.96 -7.16 31.97
CA ALA A 209 31.12 -8.01 31.14
C ALA A 209 30.00 -7.22 30.44
N GLY A 210 29.43 -6.23 31.12
CA GLY A 210 28.33 -5.42 30.55
C GLY A 210 28.75 -4.66 29.28
N LEU A 211 29.96 -4.09 29.29
CA LEU A 211 30.52 -3.41 28.10
C LEU A 211 30.75 -4.39 26.96
N ILE A 212 31.29 -5.60 27.26
CA ILE A 212 31.56 -6.58 26.21
C ILE A 212 30.28 -7.18 25.64
N TYR A 213 29.25 -7.43 26.48
CA TYR A 213 27.92 -7.84 25.96
C TYR A 213 27.31 -6.75 25.07
N ALA A 214 27.39 -5.48 25.44
CA ALA A 214 26.90 -4.39 24.60
C ALA A 214 27.64 -4.32 23.25
N ILE A 215 28.95 -4.53 23.24
CA ILE A 215 29.74 -4.62 21.99
C ILE A 215 29.34 -5.83 21.19
N ALA A 216 29.16 -6.97 21.80
CA ALA A 216 28.72 -8.22 21.17
C ALA A 216 27.35 -8.08 20.53
N ASP A 217 26.41 -7.44 21.21
CA ASP A 217 25.07 -7.15 20.68
C ASP A 217 25.13 -6.25 19.44
N VAL A 218 25.95 -5.19 19.47
CA VAL A 218 26.15 -4.30 18.31
C VAL A 218 26.76 -5.06 17.12
N ILE A 219 27.78 -5.87 17.37
CA ILE A 219 28.43 -6.68 16.30
C ILE A 219 27.44 -7.70 15.74
N SER A 220 26.70 -8.40 16.59
CA SER A 220 25.69 -9.36 16.18
C SER A 220 24.56 -8.70 15.38
N PHE A 221 24.15 -7.50 15.80
CA PHE A 221 23.15 -6.70 15.06
C PHE A 221 23.65 -6.31 13.68
N ILE A 222 24.90 -5.82 13.55
CA ILE A 222 25.50 -5.45 12.26
C ILE A 222 25.61 -6.67 11.34
N ASN A 223 26.06 -7.80 11.88
CA ASN A 223 26.21 -9.02 11.10
C ASN A 223 24.87 -9.66 10.69
N ALA A 224 23.79 -9.37 11.44
CA ALA A 224 22.44 -9.80 11.14
C ALA A 224 21.74 -8.94 10.08
N ILE A 225 22.29 -7.77 9.72
CA ILE A 225 21.73 -6.94 8.63
C ILE A 225 21.83 -7.76 7.33
N PRO A 226 20.71 -8.09 6.67
CA PRO A 226 20.74 -8.88 5.44
C PRO A 226 21.54 -8.17 4.35
N ASP A 227 22.06 -8.95 3.41
CA ASP A 227 22.70 -8.38 2.22
C ASP A 227 21.60 -7.63 1.42
N PRO A 228 21.81 -6.34 1.13
CA PRO A 228 20.82 -5.55 0.41
C PRO A 228 20.52 -6.05 -1.01
N ALA A 229 21.43 -6.78 -1.61
CA ALA A 229 21.20 -7.49 -2.86
C ALA A 229 20.08 -8.55 -2.74
N GLU A 230 19.80 -9.03 -1.53
CA GLU A 230 18.73 -9.99 -1.23
C GLU A 230 17.42 -9.32 -0.79
N VAL A 231 17.44 -8.03 -0.44
CA VAL A 231 16.27 -7.24 -0.01
C VAL A 231 15.79 -6.41 -1.21
N GLY A 232 14.83 -6.93 -1.97
CA GLY A 232 14.33 -6.27 -3.17
C GLY A 232 13.75 -4.86 -2.88
N SER A 233 12.59 -4.77 -2.28
CA SER A 233 12.00 -3.51 -1.80
C SER A 233 11.74 -3.61 -0.31
N LEU A 234 12.12 -2.59 0.44
CA LEU A 234 11.78 -2.44 1.85
C LEU A 234 10.83 -1.25 1.99
N ILE A 235 9.55 -1.53 1.99
CA ILE A 235 8.52 -0.51 2.13
C ILE A 235 8.07 -0.46 3.59
N LEU A 236 8.22 0.71 4.21
CA LEU A 236 7.62 1.03 5.50
C LEU A 236 6.22 1.57 5.24
N ASN A 237 5.21 0.72 5.37
CA ASN A 237 3.83 1.06 5.10
C ASN A 237 3.21 1.84 6.27
N PHE A 238 2.53 2.94 5.97
CA PHE A 238 1.78 3.77 6.92
C PHE A 238 0.28 3.51 6.90
N GLY A 239 -0.20 2.67 5.95
CA GLY A 239 -1.60 2.34 5.76
C GLY A 239 -2.31 3.30 4.80
N ASP A 240 -3.64 3.28 4.90
CA ASP A 240 -4.53 3.96 3.99
C ASP A 240 -4.95 5.32 4.54
N PHE A 241 -5.16 6.30 3.65
CA PHE A 241 -5.61 7.64 3.99
C PHE A 241 -6.87 7.96 3.21
N THR A 242 -8.02 7.68 3.80
CA THR A 242 -9.32 7.97 3.20
C THR A 242 -9.61 9.47 3.26
N ILE A 243 -9.85 10.07 2.09
CA ILE A 243 -10.25 11.46 1.96
C ILE A 243 -11.78 11.57 2.02
N TYR A 244 -12.47 10.68 1.32
CA TYR A 244 -13.90 10.60 1.25
C TYR A 244 -14.35 9.15 1.14
N ASP A 245 -15.40 8.80 1.88
CA ASP A 245 -16.11 7.54 1.80
C ASP A 245 -17.61 7.83 1.88
N ALA A 246 -18.39 7.36 0.94
CA ALA A 246 -19.82 7.57 0.89
C ALA A 246 -20.55 7.04 2.15
N ALA A 247 -20.02 6.01 2.80
CA ALA A 247 -20.55 5.46 4.05
C ALA A 247 -20.24 6.31 5.28
N GLY A 248 -19.09 7.02 5.28
CA GLY A 248 -18.58 7.81 6.41
C GLY A 248 -18.53 9.32 6.15
N GLY A 249 -18.68 9.75 4.90
CA GLY A 249 -18.50 11.15 4.47
C GLY A 249 -17.02 11.55 4.36
N VAL A 250 -16.76 12.86 4.33
CA VAL A 250 -15.39 13.40 4.35
C VAL A 250 -14.76 13.09 5.70
N THR A 251 -13.57 12.51 5.71
CA THR A 251 -12.91 12.22 6.99
C THR A 251 -12.62 13.50 7.76
N ASP A 252 -12.70 13.41 9.07
CA ASP A 252 -12.45 14.55 9.98
C ASP A 252 -11.08 15.22 9.77
N ALA A 253 -10.11 14.47 9.20
CA ALA A 253 -8.77 14.98 8.92
C ALA A 253 -8.76 16.10 7.86
N PHE A 254 -9.76 16.12 6.96
CA PHE A 254 -9.86 17.07 5.84
C PHE A 254 -10.97 18.11 6.01
N LEU A 255 -11.81 18.00 7.05
CA LEU A 255 -12.85 18.98 7.35
C LEU A 255 -12.22 20.33 7.74
N GLY A 256 -12.56 21.37 6.99
CA GLY A 256 -12.13 22.74 7.28
C GLY A 256 -10.92 23.24 6.48
N GLY A 257 -10.46 22.51 5.47
CA GLY A 257 -9.40 22.96 4.55
C GLY A 257 -7.97 22.93 5.12
N ALA A 258 -7.79 22.37 6.31
CA ALA A 258 -6.49 22.08 6.90
C ALA A 258 -6.47 20.66 7.45
N ILE A 259 -5.41 19.94 7.17
CA ILE A 259 -5.20 18.59 7.72
C ILE A 259 -5.11 18.69 9.24
N ASP A 260 -6.03 18.07 9.96
CA ASP A 260 -5.92 17.93 11.41
C ASP A 260 -4.90 16.84 11.75
N ARG A 261 -3.66 17.27 11.93
CA ARG A 261 -2.53 16.38 12.27
C ARG A 261 -2.72 15.59 13.58
N SER A 262 -3.68 15.97 14.41
CA SER A 262 -3.95 15.22 15.65
C SER A 262 -4.80 13.96 15.41
N LYS A 263 -5.48 13.91 14.25
CA LYS A 263 -6.36 12.80 13.84
C LYS A 263 -5.72 11.90 12.77
N VAL A 264 -4.57 12.29 12.25
CA VAL A 264 -3.77 11.40 11.39
C VAL A 264 -3.11 10.38 12.30
N ASP A 265 -3.37 9.11 12.07
CA ASP A 265 -2.69 8.02 12.78
C ASP A 265 -1.19 8.15 12.57
N LYS A 266 -0.48 8.39 13.65
CA LYS A 266 0.98 8.44 13.62
C LYS A 266 1.48 7.03 13.74
N PRO A 267 2.28 6.53 12.79
CA PRO A 267 2.92 5.24 12.96
C PRO A 267 3.70 5.27 14.28
N ASN A 268 3.39 4.32 15.15
CA ASN A 268 4.11 4.17 16.40
C ASN A 268 5.43 3.49 16.10
N PHE A 269 6.43 4.29 15.71
CA PHE A 269 7.75 3.79 15.36
C PHE A 269 8.46 3.34 16.63
N ASN A 270 8.63 2.04 16.79
CA ASN A 270 9.40 1.42 17.85
C ASN A 270 10.67 0.78 17.26
N ALA A 271 11.82 1.16 17.78
CA ALA A 271 13.11 0.62 17.33
C ALA A 271 13.23 -0.90 17.56
N ASP A 272 12.53 -1.45 18.56
CA ASP A 272 12.51 -2.89 18.82
C ASP A 272 11.67 -3.64 17.78
N ASP A 273 10.61 -3.04 17.27
CA ASP A 273 9.80 -3.61 16.18
C ASP A 273 10.58 -3.63 14.86
N LEU A 274 11.34 -2.58 14.57
CA LEU A 274 12.26 -2.57 13.44
C LEU A 274 13.31 -3.68 13.56
N LYS A 275 13.92 -3.84 14.74
CA LYS A 275 14.89 -4.90 15.01
C LYS A 275 14.28 -6.30 14.83
N ASN A 276 13.08 -6.52 15.33
CA ASN A 276 12.38 -7.79 15.20
C ASN A 276 11.99 -8.10 13.75
N SER A 277 11.58 -7.07 13.00
CA SER A 277 11.23 -7.19 11.59
C SER A 277 12.45 -7.49 10.73
N LEU A 278 13.58 -6.83 10.97
CA LEU A 278 14.86 -7.13 10.30
C LEU A 278 15.35 -8.54 10.62
N ASN A 279 15.19 -9.02 11.85
CA ASN A 279 15.52 -10.40 12.22
C ASN A 279 14.59 -11.43 11.54
N GLY A 280 13.33 -11.07 11.27
CA GLY A 280 12.38 -11.91 10.54
C GLY A 280 12.72 -12.05 9.04
N ILE A 281 13.33 -11.05 8.43
CA ILE A 281 13.75 -11.06 7.03
C ILE A 281 14.88 -12.08 6.79
N SER A 282 15.76 -12.24 7.76
CA SER A 282 16.94 -13.12 7.67
C SER A 282 16.64 -14.62 7.55
N THR A 283 15.39 -15.06 7.75
CA THR A 283 15.07 -16.50 7.88
C THR A 283 14.27 -17.13 6.73
N SER A 284 13.91 -16.38 5.67
CA SER A 284 13.12 -16.94 4.57
C SER A 284 13.55 -16.40 3.20
N PRO A 285 14.42 -17.12 2.48
CA PRO A 285 14.66 -16.79 1.07
C PRO A 285 13.46 -17.25 0.22
N GLY A 286 12.68 -16.33 -0.34
CA GLY A 286 11.77 -16.65 -1.42
C GLY A 286 10.35 -16.13 -1.45
N SER A 287 9.95 -15.13 -0.65
CA SER A 287 8.61 -14.57 -0.78
C SER A 287 8.60 -13.08 -0.44
N SER A 288 8.67 -12.23 -1.44
CA SER A 288 8.61 -10.77 -1.28
C SER A 288 7.27 -10.29 -0.69
N SER A 289 6.16 -10.95 -0.99
CA SER A 289 4.83 -10.57 -0.50
C SER A 289 4.57 -10.94 0.97
N GLU A 290 5.17 -12.03 1.46
CA GLU A 290 4.99 -12.41 2.87
C GLU A 290 5.87 -11.58 3.81
N THR A 291 7.03 -11.15 3.34
CA THR A 291 7.95 -10.33 4.13
C THR A 291 7.36 -8.93 4.36
N THR A 292 6.74 -8.35 3.35
CA THR A 292 6.05 -7.05 3.47
C THR A 292 4.87 -7.14 4.45
N LYS A 293 4.06 -8.21 4.36
CA LYS A 293 2.95 -8.44 5.30
C LYS A 293 3.40 -8.65 6.74
N SER A 294 4.55 -9.31 6.96
CA SER A 294 5.11 -9.51 8.30
C SER A 294 5.59 -8.19 8.91
N PHE A 295 6.16 -7.31 8.10
CA PHE A 295 6.62 -5.99 8.52
C PHE A 295 5.45 -5.07 8.88
N THR A 296 4.41 -5.04 8.03
CA THR A 296 3.20 -4.23 8.28
C THR A 296 2.41 -4.73 9.48
N ASN A 297 2.30 -6.06 9.68
CA ASN A 297 1.60 -6.62 10.85
C ASN A 297 2.33 -6.32 12.18
N GLY A 298 3.65 -6.21 12.17
CA GLY A 298 4.44 -5.80 13.34
C GLY A 298 4.19 -4.34 13.74
N LEU A 299 3.97 -3.47 12.75
CA LEU A 299 3.70 -2.05 12.97
C LEU A 299 2.23 -1.76 13.32
N ALA A 300 1.28 -2.57 12.82
CA ALA A 300 -0.15 -2.39 13.06
C ALA A 300 -0.64 -2.91 14.43
N ASN A 301 0.14 -3.76 15.10
CA ASN A 301 -0.22 -4.36 16.39
C ASN A 301 0.61 -3.85 17.59
N GLY A 302 1.42 -2.83 17.39
CA GLY A 302 2.19 -2.13 18.44
C GLY A 302 1.55 -0.80 18.85
#